data_04afcbd1b42928f9d439be316111011f
#
_entry.id   04afcbd1b42928f9d439be316111011f
#
_cell.length_a   1.000
_cell.length_b   1.000
_cell.length_c   1.000
_cell.angle_alpha   90.00
_cell.angle_beta   90.00
_cell.angle_gamma   90.00
#
_symmetry.space_group_name_H-M   'P 1'
#
loop_
_entity.id
_entity.type
_entity.pdbx_description
1 polymer ?
#
loop_
_entity_poly.entity_id
_entity_poly.type
_entity_poly.pdbx_seq_one_letter_code
_entity_poly.pdbx_strand_id
1 'polypeptide(L)'
;TRTLRAKIDMAAPNMNMRDPTIYRIRRQPHYRRAREWVIYPTYDFTHPLSDAFEEITHSLCTLEFEDHRPLYDWYLQALEWVDPPRQIEFARLNLTYTVLSKRKLLELVTGDYVDGWDDPRMPTLSGMRRRGYPPEAIRDFCDRIGIAKANSVVQMAQLEDSVRQQLNRQAPRVMAVLEPLKVVIENYPEDQTEELDAVNNPEDESAGVRKVPFSRELYIERNDFNEDPPKKFFRLAPGLSLIHISAPTRPRLSS
;
A
#
# COMPACT_ATOMS: atom_id res chain seq x y z
N THR A 1 -29.53 -10.38 -34.95
CA THR A 1 -28.73 -10.79 -33.80
C THR A 1 -29.61 -11.61 -32.86
N ARG A 2 -29.18 -12.81 -32.48
CA ARG A 2 -29.92 -13.68 -31.54
C ARG A 2 -29.14 -13.73 -30.23
N THR A 3 -29.85 -13.75 -29.10
CA THR A 3 -29.29 -13.95 -27.75
C THR A 3 -30.03 -15.10 -27.09
N LEU A 4 -29.31 -15.89 -26.29
CA LEU A 4 -29.92 -16.86 -25.39
C LEU A 4 -30.08 -16.22 -24.04
N ARG A 5 -31.29 -16.32 -23.45
CA ARG A 5 -31.60 -15.74 -22.15
C ARG A 5 -32.06 -16.82 -21.17
N ALA A 6 -31.75 -16.67 -19.88
CA ALA A 6 -32.41 -17.44 -18.85
C ALA A 6 -33.89 -17.02 -18.74
N LYS A 7 -34.77 -17.95 -18.43
CA LYS A 7 -36.17 -17.67 -18.17
C LYS A 7 -36.37 -17.72 -16.65
N ILE A 8 -36.41 -16.56 -16.01
CA ILE A 8 -36.53 -16.41 -14.55
C ILE A 8 -37.83 -15.67 -14.24
N ASP A 9 -37.78 -14.33 -14.19
CA ASP A 9 -38.94 -13.47 -13.90
C ASP A 9 -38.68 -12.05 -14.44
N MET A 10 -39.40 -11.65 -15.46
CA MET A 10 -39.29 -10.29 -16.05
C MET A 10 -39.80 -9.17 -15.12
N ALA A 11 -40.57 -9.52 -14.06
CA ALA A 11 -41.08 -8.58 -13.09
C ALA A 11 -40.22 -8.50 -11.82
N ALA A 12 -39.12 -9.26 -11.72
CA ALA A 12 -38.27 -9.28 -10.55
C ALA A 12 -37.80 -7.87 -10.15
N PRO A 13 -37.79 -7.51 -8.86
CA PRO A 13 -37.25 -6.23 -8.39
C PRO A 13 -35.77 -6.05 -8.74
N ASN A 14 -34.99 -7.13 -8.60
CA ASN A 14 -33.59 -7.16 -9.00
C ASN A 14 -33.48 -7.27 -10.53
N MET A 15 -32.88 -6.26 -11.15
CA MET A 15 -32.72 -6.21 -12.61
C MET A 15 -31.91 -7.40 -13.16
N ASN A 16 -30.96 -7.92 -12.37
CA ASN A 16 -30.12 -9.06 -12.78
C ASN A 16 -30.95 -10.36 -12.93
N MET A 17 -32.12 -10.45 -12.28
CA MET A 17 -33.04 -11.59 -12.34
C MET A 17 -34.06 -11.48 -13.48
N ARG A 18 -34.09 -10.37 -14.26
CA ARG A 18 -35.04 -10.17 -15.36
C ARG A 18 -34.60 -10.85 -16.64
N ASP A 19 -34.74 -12.15 -16.71
CA ASP A 19 -34.36 -12.99 -17.85
C ASP A 19 -33.00 -12.59 -18.45
N PRO A 20 -31.89 -12.70 -17.70
CA PRO A 20 -30.60 -12.22 -18.10
C PRO A 20 -30.05 -12.99 -19.32
N THR A 21 -29.23 -12.33 -20.10
CA THR A 21 -28.54 -12.95 -21.22
C THR A 21 -27.50 -13.97 -20.75
N ILE A 22 -27.56 -15.20 -21.26
CA ILE A 22 -26.59 -16.26 -20.99
C ILE A 22 -25.48 -16.23 -22.05
N TYR A 23 -25.88 -16.27 -23.35
CA TYR A 23 -24.96 -16.21 -24.49
C TYR A 23 -25.32 -15.10 -25.45
N ARG A 24 -24.30 -14.52 -26.06
CA ARG A 24 -24.41 -13.54 -27.14
C ARG A 24 -23.48 -13.85 -28.30
N ILE A 25 -23.87 -13.41 -29.50
CA ILE A 25 -23.02 -13.48 -30.68
C ILE A 25 -22.12 -12.24 -30.73
N ARG A 26 -20.81 -12.45 -30.78
CA ARG A 26 -19.79 -11.41 -30.89
C ARG A 26 -18.82 -11.78 -32.01
N ARG A 27 -18.79 -11.00 -33.06
CA ARG A 27 -17.97 -11.26 -34.27
C ARG A 27 -16.59 -10.57 -34.23
N GLN A 28 -16.19 -10.02 -33.11
CA GLN A 28 -14.85 -9.46 -32.94
C GLN A 28 -13.82 -10.57 -32.71
N PRO A 29 -12.61 -10.44 -33.30
CA PRO A 29 -11.57 -11.39 -33.05
C PRO A 29 -11.19 -11.39 -31.53
N HIS A 30 -11.06 -12.58 -30.97
CA HIS A 30 -10.56 -12.75 -29.61
C HIS A 30 -9.03 -12.81 -29.62
N TYR A 31 -8.37 -12.17 -28.69
CA TYR A 31 -6.89 -12.07 -28.66
C TYR A 31 -6.15 -13.42 -28.61
N ARG A 32 -6.78 -14.50 -28.08
CA ARG A 32 -6.22 -15.87 -28.04
C ARG A 32 -6.80 -16.78 -29.11
N ARG A 33 -8.07 -16.59 -29.51
CA ARG A 33 -8.83 -17.51 -30.38
C ARG A 33 -9.15 -16.91 -31.72
N ALA A 34 -8.67 -15.72 -32.03
CA ALA A 34 -8.95 -15.02 -33.27
C ALA A 34 -10.45 -15.02 -33.59
N ARG A 35 -10.87 -15.63 -34.70
CA ARG A 35 -12.28 -15.74 -35.14
C ARG A 35 -12.88 -17.13 -35.02
N GLU A 36 -12.20 -18.01 -34.29
CA GLU A 36 -12.63 -19.39 -34.10
C GLU A 36 -13.99 -19.46 -33.38
N TRP A 37 -14.20 -18.59 -32.41
CA TRP A 37 -15.43 -18.52 -31.64
C TRP A 37 -16.18 -17.22 -31.90
N VAL A 38 -17.50 -17.33 -32.04
CA VAL A 38 -18.41 -16.19 -32.27
C VAL A 38 -19.53 -16.12 -31.22
N ILE A 39 -19.75 -17.17 -30.46
CA ILE A 39 -20.72 -17.24 -29.36
C ILE A 39 -19.95 -17.20 -28.06
N TYR A 40 -20.31 -16.25 -27.22
CA TYR A 40 -19.66 -16.02 -25.93
C TYR A 40 -20.67 -15.97 -24.80
N PRO A 41 -20.39 -16.63 -23.67
CA PRO A 41 -21.18 -16.48 -22.46
C PRO A 41 -21.03 -15.06 -21.90
N THR A 42 -22.00 -14.65 -21.10
CA THR A 42 -21.90 -13.42 -20.31
C THR A 42 -21.18 -13.71 -19.00
N TYR A 43 -20.68 -12.64 -18.36
CA TYR A 43 -19.94 -12.73 -17.09
C TYR A 43 -20.76 -13.45 -16.01
N ASP A 44 -22.00 -13.01 -15.79
CA ASP A 44 -22.86 -13.56 -14.72
C ASP A 44 -23.18 -15.05 -14.89
N PHE A 45 -23.14 -15.57 -16.12
CA PHE A 45 -23.28 -17.00 -16.36
C PHE A 45 -21.95 -17.74 -16.21
N THR A 46 -20.85 -17.13 -16.63
CA THR A 46 -19.54 -17.78 -16.61
C THR A 46 -18.99 -17.89 -15.19
N HIS A 47 -19.18 -16.86 -14.36
CA HIS A 47 -18.59 -16.76 -13.03
C HIS A 47 -19.01 -17.93 -12.12
N PRO A 48 -20.31 -18.19 -11.85
CA PRO A 48 -20.71 -19.32 -11.02
C PRO A 48 -20.25 -20.67 -11.55
N LEU A 49 -20.27 -20.85 -12.86
CA LEU A 49 -19.87 -22.13 -13.46
C LEU A 49 -18.35 -22.34 -13.40
N SER A 50 -17.56 -21.31 -13.63
CA SER A 50 -16.10 -21.41 -13.51
C SER A 50 -15.70 -21.74 -12.07
N ASP A 51 -16.29 -21.03 -11.10
CA ASP A 51 -16.04 -21.30 -9.70
C ASP A 51 -16.42 -22.75 -9.32
N ALA A 52 -17.57 -23.22 -9.79
CA ALA A 52 -18.04 -24.56 -9.49
C ALA A 52 -17.21 -25.66 -10.17
N PHE A 53 -16.79 -25.47 -11.42
CA PHE A 53 -15.90 -26.41 -12.12
C PHE A 53 -14.48 -26.45 -11.53
N GLU A 54 -14.02 -25.33 -10.96
CA GLU A 54 -12.71 -25.23 -10.30
C GLU A 54 -12.76 -25.60 -8.82
N GLU A 55 -13.90 -26.11 -8.33
CA GLU A 55 -14.10 -26.55 -6.93
C GLU A 55 -13.84 -25.44 -5.91
N ILE A 56 -14.13 -24.17 -6.29
CA ILE A 56 -14.06 -23.02 -5.39
C ILE A 56 -15.14 -23.16 -4.34
N THR A 57 -14.78 -23.02 -3.06
CA THR A 57 -15.72 -23.06 -1.94
C THR A 57 -16.25 -21.66 -1.58
N HIS A 58 -15.37 -20.65 -1.66
CA HIS A 58 -15.65 -19.26 -1.30
C HIS A 58 -15.27 -18.34 -2.45
N SER A 59 -16.28 -17.82 -3.14
CA SER A 59 -16.12 -16.87 -4.24
C SER A 59 -16.12 -15.44 -3.67
N LEU A 60 -14.94 -14.81 -3.60
CA LEU A 60 -14.76 -13.51 -2.97
C LEU A 60 -14.82 -12.39 -4.01
N CYS A 61 -15.64 -11.38 -3.77
CA CYS A 61 -15.79 -10.24 -4.67
C CYS A 61 -16.06 -8.92 -3.92
N THR A 62 -16.21 -7.83 -4.65
CA THR A 62 -16.56 -6.52 -4.08
C THR A 62 -18.08 -6.35 -3.93
N LEU A 63 -18.51 -5.41 -3.08
CA LEU A 63 -19.92 -5.10 -2.84
C LEU A 63 -20.71 -4.72 -4.10
N GLU A 64 -20.04 -4.36 -5.18
CA GLU A 64 -20.66 -4.09 -6.48
C GLU A 64 -21.43 -5.31 -7.03
N PHE A 65 -21.10 -6.52 -6.56
CA PHE A 65 -21.69 -7.78 -6.99
C PHE A 65 -22.77 -8.31 -6.00
N GLU A 66 -23.12 -7.58 -4.97
CA GLU A 66 -24.15 -8.01 -4.02
C GLU A 66 -25.49 -8.27 -4.70
N ASP A 67 -25.90 -7.39 -5.62
CA ASP A 67 -27.12 -7.55 -6.42
C ASP A 67 -27.02 -8.69 -7.46
N HIS A 68 -25.83 -9.15 -7.78
CA HIS A 68 -25.58 -10.27 -8.71
C HIS A 68 -25.65 -11.64 -8.00
N ARG A 69 -25.43 -11.70 -6.67
CA ARG A 69 -25.44 -12.96 -5.93
C ARG A 69 -26.70 -13.79 -6.11
N PRO A 70 -27.94 -13.23 -6.12
CA PRO A 70 -29.13 -14.03 -6.37
C PRO A 70 -29.11 -14.73 -7.73
N LEU A 71 -28.52 -14.10 -8.75
CA LEU A 71 -28.37 -14.72 -10.06
C LEU A 71 -27.27 -15.78 -10.09
N TYR A 72 -26.17 -15.56 -9.37
CA TYR A 72 -25.10 -16.53 -9.17
C TYR A 72 -25.65 -17.83 -8.55
N ASP A 73 -26.39 -17.72 -7.45
CA ASP A 73 -27.02 -18.83 -6.76
C ASP A 73 -28.09 -19.52 -7.66
N TRP A 74 -28.87 -18.74 -8.41
CA TRP A 74 -29.89 -19.26 -9.31
C TRP A 74 -29.32 -20.15 -10.42
N TYR A 75 -28.19 -19.77 -11.04
CA TYR A 75 -27.58 -20.59 -12.07
C TYR A 75 -27.11 -21.94 -11.53
N LEU A 76 -26.47 -21.96 -10.36
CA LEU A 76 -25.99 -23.19 -9.73
C LEU A 76 -27.15 -24.09 -9.32
N GLN A 77 -28.22 -23.53 -8.81
CA GLN A 77 -29.42 -24.25 -8.45
C GLN A 77 -30.15 -24.79 -9.68
N ALA A 78 -30.31 -24.01 -10.74
CA ALA A 78 -30.98 -24.42 -11.98
C ALA A 78 -30.23 -25.52 -12.74
N LEU A 79 -28.92 -25.64 -12.49
CA LEU A 79 -28.06 -26.69 -13.05
C LEU A 79 -27.85 -27.86 -12.06
N GLU A 80 -28.58 -27.86 -10.93
CA GLU A 80 -28.54 -28.93 -9.92
C GLU A 80 -27.12 -29.24 -9.43
N TRP A 81 -26.30 -28.18 -9.25
CA TRP A 81 -24.91 -28.33 -8.82
C TRP A 81 -24.82 -28.85 -7.41
N VAL A 82 -24.02 -29.90 -7.19
CA VAL A 82 -23.76 -30.46 -5.86
C VAL A 82 -22.65 -29.66 -5.19
N ASP A 83 -22.84 -29.28 -3.92
CA ASP A 83 -21.90 -28.47 -3.15
C ASP A 83 -21.48 -27.15 -3.86
N PRO A 84 -22.46 -26.25 -4.12
CA PRO A 84 -22.18 -25.02 -4.86
C PRO A 84 -21.27 -24.08 -4.09
N PRO A 85 -20.38 -23.35 -4.79
CA PRO A 85 -19.59 -22.29 -4.19
C PRO A 85 -20.48 -21.18 -3.62
N ARG A 86 -19.99 -20.51 -2.58
CA ARG A 86 -20.70 -19.39 -1.94
C ARG A 86 -20.05 -18.07 -2.31
N GLN A 87 -20.80 -17.17 -2.93
CA GLN A 87 -20.36 -15.80 -3.18
C GLN A 87 -20.40 -14.98 -1.89
N ILE A 88 -19.31 -14.25 -1.62
CA ILE A 88 -19.14 -13.40 -0.43
C ILE A 88 -18.57 -12.06 -0.87
N GLU A 89 -19.27 -10.98 -0.58
CA GLU A 89 -18.88 -9.63 -0.96
C GLU A 89 -18.23 -8.89 0.21
N PHE A 90 -17.23 -8.06 -0.14
CA PHE A 90 -16.52 -7.21 0.81
C PHE A 90 -16.46 -5.76 0.34
N ALA A 91 -16.39 -4.87 1.32
CA ALA A 91 -16.17 -3.46 1.07
C ALA A 91 -14.83 -3.22 0.36
N ARG A 92 -14.84 -2.26 -0.55
CA ARG A 92 -13.62 -1.77 -1.17
C ARG A 92 -12.83 -0.94 -0.16
N LEU A 93 -11.51 -1.15 -0.11
CA LEU A 93 -10.62 -0.27 0.63
C LEU A 93 -10.52 1.09 -0.09
N ASN A 94 -10.89 2.16 0.60
CA ASN A 94 -10.66 3.52 0.17
C ASN A 94 -9.73 4.20 1.18
N LEU A 95 -8.68 4.84 0.69
CA LEU A 95 -7.71 5.59 1.50
C LEU A 95 -7.88 7.09 1.27
N THR A 96 -7.74 7.88 2.34
CA THR A 96 -7.67 9.34 2.20
C THR A 96 -6.46 9.74 1.36
N TYR A 97 -6.58 10.81 0.60
CA TYR A 97 -5.52 11.36 -0.26
C TYR A 97 -4.94 10.39 -1.29
N THR A 98 -5.66 9.29 -1.61
CA THR A 98 -5.16 8.25 -2.50
C THR A 98 -6.16 7.93 -3.59
N VAL A 99 -5.71 7.94 -4.83
CA VAL A 99 -6.51 7.52 -6.00
C VAL A 99 -6.24 6.05 -6.29
N LEU A 100 -7.26 5.18 -6.09
CA LEU A 100 -7.17 3.74 -6.35
C LEU A 100 -7.84 3.31 -7.67
N SER A 101 -8.23 4.28 -8.51
CA SER A 101 -8.86 4.01 -9.81
C SER A 101 -7.81 3.68 -10.86
N LYS A 102 -7.80 2.45 -11.39
CA LYS A 102 -6.90 2.04 -12.49
C LYS A 102 -6.98 3.00 -13.68
N ARG A 103 -8.18 3.45 -14.07
CA ARG A 103 -8.36 4.36 -15.20
C ARG A 103 -7.64 5.69 -15.00
N LYS A 104 -7.75 6.27 -13.80
CA LYS A 104 -7.07 7.54 -13.47
C LYS A 104 -5.56 7.35 -13.33
N LEU A 105 -5.12 6.23 -12.76
CA LEU A 105 -3.69 5.92 -12.67
C LEU A 105 -3.07 5.65 -14.04
N LEU A 106 -3.84 5.06 -14.96
CA LEU A 106 -3.39 4.85 -16.35
C LEU A 106 -3.10 6.18 -17.05
N GLU A 107 -3.88 7.22 -16.79
CA GLU A 107 -3.64 8.57 -17.35
C GLU A 107 -2.25 9.12 -16.94
N LEU A 108 -1.81 8.81 -15.72
CA LEU A 108 -0.48 9.23 -15.26
C LEU A 108 0.64 8.47 -15.99
N VAL A 109 0.44 7.18 -16.24
CA VAL A 109 1.42 6.34 -16.93
C VAL A 109 1.48 6.67 -18.43
N THR A 110 0.34 6.82 -19.08
CA THR A 110 0.28 7.11 -20.53
C THR A 110 0.63 8.55 -20.88
N GLY A 111 0.52 9.46 -19.92
CA GLY A 111 0.90 10.88 -20.06
C GLY A 111 2.34 11.17 -19.63
N ASP A 112 3.15 10.12 -19.35
CA ASP A 112 4.55 10.24 -18.92
C ASP A 112 4.75 11.10 -17.67
N TYR A 113 3.73 11.20 -16.78
CA TYR A 113 3.85 11.90 -15.49
C TYR A 113 4.59 11.07 -14.45
N VAL A 114 4.63 9.76 -14.64
CA VAL A 114 5.34 8.78 -13.82
C VAL A 114 6.09 7.79 -14.71
N ASP A 115 7.17 7.19 -14.20
CA ASP A 115 8.03 6.28 -14.95
C ASP A 115 7.36 4.93 -15.30
N GLY A 116 6.24 4.62 -14.65
CA GLY A 116 5.48 3.38 -14.88
C GLY A 116 4.62 3.00 -13.68
N TRP A 117 4.08 1.80 -13.73
CA TRP A 117 3.21 1.27 -12.67
C TRP A 117 3.93 1.00 -11.34
N ASP A 118 5.25 0.86 -11.37
CA ASP A 118 6.12 0.64 -10.22
C ASP A 118 6.79 1.92 -9.72
N ASP A 119 6.44 3.08 -10.27
CA ASP A 119 6.93 4.38 -9.76
C ASP A 119 6.61 4.51 -8.26
N PRO A 120 7.58 4.94 -7.41
CA PRO A 120 7.37 5.09 -5.96
C PRO A 120 6.23 6.05 -5.57
N ARG A 121 5.81 6.92 -6.47
CA ARG A 121 4.67 7.84 -6.29
C ARG A 121 3.32 7.15 -6.51
N MET A 122 3.31 5.98 -7.16
CA MET A 122 2.09 5.24 -7.48
C MET A 122 1.61 4.39 -6.29
N PRO A 123 0.30 4.36 -5.99
CA PRO A 123 -0.27 3.55 -4.91
C PRO A 123 -0.49 2.09 -5.35
N THR A 124 0.45 1.53 -6.09
CA THR A 124 0.48 0.12 -6.47
C THR A 124 1.36 -0.66 -5.49
N LEU A 125 1.18 -1.96 -5.38
CA LEU A 125 2.07 -2.79 -4.57
C LEU A 125 3.52 -2.71 -5.03
N SER A 126 3.75 -2.64 -6.35
CA SER A 126 5.09 -2.45 -6.92
C SER A 126 5.69 -1.09 -6.59
N GLY A 127 4.88 -0.02 -6.65
CA GLY A 127 5.29 1.32 -6.26
C GLY A 127 5.60 1.42 -4.77
N MET A 128 4.75 0.86 -3.91
CA MET A 128 4.98 0.78 -2.47
C MET A 128 6.25 0.01 -2.14
N ARG A 129 6.50 -1.12 -2.81
CA ARG A 129 7.72 -1.91 -2.65
C ARG A 129 8.96 -1.09 -3.00
N ARG A 130 8.97 -0.39 -4.14
CA ARG A 130 10.08 0.51 -4.53
C ARG A 130 10.24 1.69 -3.57
N ARG A 131 9.16 2.17 -3.00
CA ARG A 131 9.17 3.22 -1.97
C ARG A 131 9.75 2.75 -0.63
N GLY A 132 9.90 1.44 -0.43
CA GLY A 132 10.46 0.85 0.78
C GLY A 132 9.43 0.41 1.83
N TYR A 133 8.17 0.21 1.44
CA TYR A 133 7.15 -0.33 2.32
C TYR A 133 7.34 -1.84 2.49
N PRO A 134 7.59 -2.33 3.72
CA PRO A 134 7.69 -3.75 3.99
C PRO A 134 6.36 -4.46 3.78
N PRO A 135 6.33 -5.68 3.22
CA PRO A 135 5.08 -6.43 3.02
C PRO A 135 4.36 -6.73 4.35
N GLU A 136 5.10 -6.92 5.44
CA GLU A 136 4.58 -7.12 6.79
C GLU A 136 3.77 -5.91 7.27
N ALA A 137 4.22 -4.69 6.95
CA ALA A 137 3.50 -3.47 7.29
C ALA A 137 2.16 -3.35 6.56
N ILE A 138 2.11 -3.78 5.29
CA ILE A 138 0.88 -3.78 4.51
C ILE A 138 -0.10 -4.82 5.07
N ARG A 139 0.38 -6.00 5.46
CA ARG A 139 -0.44 -7.03 6.11
C ARG A 139 -0.97 -6.55 7.46
N ASP A 140 -0.11 -6.01 8.33
CA ASP A 140 -0.51 -5.44 9.62
C ASP A 140 -1.60 -4.36 9.45
N PHE A 141 -1.44 -3.49 8.46
CA PHE A 141 -2.45 -2.50 8.13
C PHE A 141 -3.77 -3.15 7.72
N CYS A 142 -3.76 -4.17 6.85
CA CYS A 142 -4.97 -4.88 6.43
C CYS A 142 -5.64 -5.58 7.61
N ASP A 143 -4.87 -6.19 8.50
CA ASP A 143 -5.38 -6.86 9.70
C ASP A 143 -6.04 -5.87 10.68
N ARG A 144 -5.45 -4.69 10.85
CA ARG A 144 -6.00 -3.62 11.71
C ARG A 144 -7.32 -3.05 11.20
N ILE A 145 -7.44 -2.85 9.89
CA ILE A 145 -8.70 -2.32 9.33
C ILE A 145 -9.79 -3.38 9.27
N GLY A 146 -9.40 -4.66 9.22
CA GLY A 146 -10.31 -5.79 9.16
C GLY A 146 -11.13 -5.85 7.87
N ILE A 147 -12.17 -6.69 7.91
CA ILE A 147 -13.08 -6.92 6.79
C ILE A 147 -14.45 -6.34 7.14
N ALA A 148 -15.03 -5.57 6.21
CA ALA A 148 -16.34 -4.97 6.37
C ALA A 148 -17.22 -5.20 5.13
N LYS A 149 -18.55 -5.20 5.36
CA LYS A 149 -19.57 -5.18 4.29
C LYS A 149 -20.16 -3.78 4.06
N ALA A 150 -19.57 -2.74 4.66
CA ALA A 150 -19.94 -1.35 4.45
C ALA A 150 -18.72 -0.56 3.98
N ASN A 151 -18.89 0.21 2.90
CA ASN A 151 -17.82 1.05 2.38
C ASN A 151 -17.41 2.10 3.41
N SER A 152 -16.13 2.18 3.69
CA SER A 152 -15.52 3.16 4.58
C SER A 152 -14.29 3.78 3.95
N VAL A 153 -13.85 4.91 4.48
CA VAL A 153 -12.60 5.56 4.09
C VAL A 153 -11.63 5.47 5.25
N VAL A 154 -10.50 4.84 5.02
CA VAL A 154 -9.43 4.64 6.00
C VAL A 154 -8.41 5.77 5.86
N GLN A 155 -7.89 6.26 6.98
CA GLN A 155 -6.87 7.30 6.97
C GLN A 155 -5.53 6.75 6.48
N MET A 156 -4.88 7.45 5.53
CA MET A 156 -3.53 7.09 5.04
C MET A 156 -2.51 7.01 6.18
N ALA A 157 -2.67 7.84 7.22
CA ALA A 157 -1.84 7.85 8.41
C ALA A 157 -1.80 6.48 9.14
N GLN A 158 -2.83 5.65 9.03
CA GLN A 158 -2.82 4.30 9.63
C GLN A 158 -1.87 3.35 8.87
N LEU A 159 -1.84 3.43 7.55
CA LEU A 159 -0.86 2.70 6.75
C LEU A 159 0.56 3.17 7.05
N GLU A 160 0.77 4.49 7.12
CA GLU A 160 2.07 5.08 7.45
C GLU A 160 2.53 4.70 8.87
N ASP A 161 1.61 4.56 9.83
CA ASP A 161 1.92 4.09 11.17
C ASP A 161 2.38 2.64 11.17
N SER A 162 1.69 1.74 10.45
CA SER A 162 2.13 0.35 10.30
C SER A 162 3.52 0.25 9.66
N VAL A 163 3.81 1.07 8.65
CA VAL A 163 5.13 1.15 8.00
C VAL A 163 6.19 1.63 9.01
N ARG A 164 5.89 2.70 9.75
CA ARG A 164 6.81 3.25 10.76
C ARG A 164 7.13 2.24 11.83
N GLN A 165 6.13 1.55 12.38
CA GLN A 165 6.32 0.55 13.42
C GLN A 165 7.19 -0.62 12.92
N GLN A 166 6.96 -1.09 11.70
CA GLN A 166 7.76 -2.17 11.13
C GLN A 166 9.20 -1.75 10.87
N LEU A 167 9.41 -0.56 10.29
CA LEU A 167 10.75 -0.02 10.03
C LEU A 167 11.50 0.28 11.33
N ASN A 168 10.82 0.74 12.37
CA ASN A 168 11.45 0.96 13.69
C ASN A 168 12.08 -0.31 14.25
N ARG A 169 11.47 -1.47 14.01
CA ARG A 169 12.00 -2.75 14.47
C ARG A 169 13.14 -3.29 13.61
N GLN A 170 13.09 -3.07 12.29
CA GLN A 170 13.94 -3.79 11.32
C GLN A 170 15.02 -2.92 10.68
N ALA A 171 14.76 -1.61 10.52
CA ALA A 171 15.65 -0.77 9.74
C ALA A 171 16.88 -0.32 10.54
N PRO A 172 18.08 -0.40 9.95
CA PRO A 172 19.26 0.23 10.52
C PRO A 172 19.09 1.75 10.64
N ARG A 173 19.52 2.33 11.74
CA ARG A 173 19.49 3.77 11.97
C ARG A 173 20.77 4.40 11.45
N VAL A 174 20.65 5.25 10.45
CA VAL A 174 21.76 6.03 9.90
C VAL A 174 21.43 7.51 9.99
N MET A 175 22.47 8.33 10.12
CA MET A 175 22.36 9.78 10.05
C MET A 175 22.70 10.21 8.62
N ALA A 176 21.88 11.04 8.02
CA ALA A 176 22.16 11.67 6.74
C ALA A 176 22.12 13.19 6.93
N VAL A 177 23.07 13.89 6.31
CA VAL A 177 23.14 15.35 6.29
C VAL A 177 22.85 15.79 4.85
N LEU A 178 21.71 16.43 4.64
CA LEU A 178 21.24 16.83 3.31
C LEU A 178 21.69 18.23 2.95
N GLU A 179 21.63 19.19 3.90
CA GLU A 179 22.10 20.55 3.74
C GLU A 179 23.28 20.77 4.71
N PRO A 180 24.51 20.39 4.33
CA PRO A 180 25.64 20.34 5.24
C PRO A 180 26.07 21.75 5.65
N LEU A 181 26.25 21.94 6.96
CA LEU A 181 26.95 23.06 7.57
C LEU A 181 28.21 22.52 8.25
N LYS A 182 29.38 23.01 7.82
CA LYS A 182 30.66 22.64 8.41
C LYS A 182 30.81 23.24 9.79
N VAL A 183 31.17 22.40 10.76
CA VAL A 183 31.49 22.76 12.13
C VAL A 183 32.93 22.41 12.40
N VAL A 184 33.72 23.35 12.93
CA VAL A 184 35.13 23.15 13.33
C VAL A 184 35.23 23.28 14.82
N ILE A 185 35.74 22.23 15.50
CA ILE A 185 35.94 22.22 16.96
C ILE A 185 37.33 22.73 17.21
N GLU A 186 37.50 23.99 17.62
CA GLU A 186 38.78 24.70 17.71
C GLU A 186 39.77 24.08 18.73
N ASN A 187 39.26 23.51 19.81
CA ASN A 187 40.06 22.87 20.86
C ASN A 187 40.24 21.36 20.68
N TYR A 188 39.86 20.79 19.51
CA TYR A 188 40.12 19.39 19.16
C TYR A 188 41.39 19.28 18.33
N PRO A 189 42.30 18.30 18.63
CA PRO A 189 43.56 18.13 17.89
C PRO A 189 43.32 17.90 16.38
N GLU A 190 44.16 18.51 15.54
CA GLU A 190 43.97 18.47 14.08
C GLU A 190 44.17 17.07 13.51
N ASP A 191 45.08 16.30 14.05
CA ASP A 191 45.46 14.98 13.52
C ASP A 191 44.77 13.81 14.27
N GLN A 192 43.79 14.12 15.16
CA GLN A 192 43.10 13.11 15.92
C GLN A 192 41.77 12.75 15.29
N THR A 193 41.53 11.45 15.14
CA THR A 193 40.22 10.88 14.79
C THR A 193 39.90 9.79 15.80
N GLU A 194 38.74 9.86 16.40
CA GLU A 194 38.20 8.86 17.32
C GLU A 194 37.11 8.03 16.62
N GLU A 195 37.02 6.76 16.97
CA GLU A 195 35.92 5.91 16.52
C GLU A 195 34.87 5.78 17.63
N LEU A 196 33.71 6.37 17.42
CA LEU A 196 32.59 6.32 18.34
C LEU A 196 31.64 5.18 17.97
N ASP A 197 31.09 4.51 18.98
CA ASP A 197 30.08 3.49 18.80
C ASP A 197 28.71 4.10 18.56
N ALA A 198 28.12 3.77 17.41
CA ALA A 198 26.76 4.13 17.09
C ALA A 198 25.88 2.88 16.99
N VAL A 199 24.82 2.83 17.75
CA VAL A 199 23.86 1.72 17.73
C VAL A 199 23.14 1.66 16.40
N ASN A 200 23.12 0.48 15.75
CA ASN A 200 22.48 0.30 14.47
C ASN A 200 20.95 0.33 14.57
N ASN A 201 20.39 -0.27 15.61
CA ASN A 201 18.97 -0.17 15.91
C ASN A 201 18.77 -0.18 17.45
N PRO A 202 18.24 0.89 18.06
CA PRO A 202 18.03 0.93 19.50
C PRO A 202 16.90 0.02 20.01
N GLU A 203 16.05 -0.51 19.10
CA GLU A 203 14.99 -1.46 19.44
C GLU A 203 15.40 -2.92 19.22
N ASP A 204 16.57 -3.16 18.62
CA ASP A 204 17.11 -4.49 18.34
C ASP A 204 18.61 -4.54 18.71
N GLU A 205 18.91 -5.07 19.88
CA GLU A 205 20.29 -5.24 20.34
C GLU A 205 21.13 -6.15 19.43
N SER A 206 20.47 -7.10 18.73
CA SER A 206 21.14 -8.03 17.81
C SER A 206 21.69 -7.34 16.57
N ALA A 207 21.17 -6.16 16.22
CA ALA A 207 21.67 -5.33 15.12
C ALA A 207 23.08 -4.79 15.39
N GLY A 208 23.55 -4.82 16.64
CA GLY A 208 24.89 -4.42 17.06
C GLY A 208 25.18 -2.92 16.89
N VAL A 209 26.46 -2.61 16.83
CA VAL A 209 26.96 -1.22 16.73
C VAL A 209 27.86 -1.09 15.51
N ARG A 210 28.01 0.13 15.01
CA ARG A 210 29.01 0.49 13.99
C ARG A 210 29.93 1.56 14.53
N LYS A 211 31.14 1.61 14.00
CA LYS A 211 32.09 2.68 14.28
C LYS A 211 31.81 3.88 13.38
N VAL A 212 31.76 5.06 13.98
CA VAL A 212 31.59 6.34 13.28
C VAL A 212 32.78 7.21 13.61
N PRO A 213 33.53 7.71 12.61
CA PRO A 213 34.67 8.58 12.84
C PRO A 213 34.22 9.94 13.37
N PHE A 214 34.91 10.43 14.38
CA PHE A 214 34.76 11.74 14.95
C PHE A 214 36.08 12.48 14.90
N SER A 215 36.09 13.68 14.36
CA SER A 215 37.30 14.50 14.19
C SER A 215 36.99 15.98 14.44
N ARG A 216 38.02 16.82 14.32
CA ARG A 216 37.92 18.28 14.44
C ARG A 216 36.89 18.90 13.48
N GLU A 217 36.76 18.37 12.28
CA GLU A 217 35.81 18.84 11.27
C GLU A 217 34.61 17.90 11.18
N LEU A 218 33.43 18.46 11.38
CA LEU A 218 32.14 17.75 11.32
C LEU A 218 31.18 18.45 10.38
N TYR A 219 30.17 17.73 9.93
CA TYR A 219 29.06 18.28 9.17
C TYR A 219 27.76 18.01 9.91
N ILE A 220 26.97 19.05 10.10
CA ILE A 220 25.64 18.98 10.69
C ILE A 220 24.60 19.45 9.69
N GLU A 221 23.34 19.16 9.93
CA GLU A 221 22.26 19.72 9.13
C GLU A 221 22.16 21.22 9.39
N ARG A 222 22.01 22.03 8.32
CA ARG A 222 21.95 23.50 8.41
C ARG A 222 20.88 23.98 9.39
N ASN A 223 19.73 23.30 9.44
CA ASN A 223 18.65 23.63 10.36
C ASN A 223 18.95 23.28 11.83
N ASP A 224 20.06 22.63 12.12
CA ASP A 224 20.52 22.35 13.49
C ASP A 224 21.30 23.52 14.10
N PHE A 225 21.55 24.59 13.34
CA PHE A 225 22.18 25.82 13.83
C PHE A 225 21.32 27.05 13.53
N ASN A 226 21.17 27.95 14.50
CA ASN A 226 20.48 29.23 14.33
C ASN A 226 21.24 30.33 15.12
N GLU A 227 21.56 31.42 14.43
CA GLU A 227 22.25 32.57 15.02
C GLU A 227 21.35 33.39 15.96
N ASP A 228 20.03 33.47 15.65
CA ASP A 228 19.02 34.16 16.46
C ASP A 228 17.87 33.19 16.81
N PRO A 229 18.12 32.29 17.78
CA PRO A 229 17.20 31.20 18.05
C PRO A 229 15.94 31.67 18.78
N PRO A 230 14.73 31.19 18.37
CA PRO A 230 13.51 31.42 19.13
C PRO A 230 13.55 30.76 20.50
N LYS A 231 12.73 31.23 21.46
CA LYS A 231 12.72 30.78 22.88
C LYS A 231 12.66 29.25 23.12
N LYS A 232 12.26 28.47 22.13
CA LYS A 232 12.14 27.01 22.22
C LYS A 232 13.05 26.27 21.21
N PHE A 233 14.15 26.89 20.83
CA PHE A 233 15.15 26.25 19.98
C PHE A 233 16.17 25.52 20.85
N PHE A 234 16.22 24.19 20.77
CA PHE A 234 17.06 23.33 21.60
C PHE A 234 18.21 22.69 20.82
N ARG A 235 18.70 23.36 19.77
CA ARG A 235 19.82 22.93 18.94
C ARG A 235 20.98 23.92 19.07
N LEU A 236 21.93 23.88 18.16
CA LEU A 236 23.12 24.74 18.24
C LEU A 236 22.77 26.20 17.98
N ALA A 237 23.28 27.06 18.88
CA ALA A 237 23.16 28.52 18.79
C ALA A 237 24.35 29.19 19.44
N PRO A 238 24.65 30.46 19.16
CA PRO A 238 25.69 31.22 19.84
C PRO A 238 25.49 31.22 21.37
N GLY A 239 26.57 30.98 22.09
CA GLY A 239 26.57 30.96 23.56
C GLY A 239 26.02 29.69 24.22
N LEU A 240 25.62 28.68 23.47
CA LEU A 240 25.24 27.37 24.01
C LEU A 240 26.46 26.47 24.18
N SER A 241 26.48 25.72 25.30
CA SER A 241 27.50 24.71 25.54
C SER A 241 27.26 23.45 24.71
N LEU A 242 28.29 22.93 24.05
CA LEU A 242 28.28 21.72 23.24
C LEU A 242 28.40 20.40 24.05
N ILE A 243 28.14 20.39 25.34
CA ILE A 243 28.25 19.21 26.21
C ILE A 243 27.40 18.01 25.68
N HIS A 244 26.45 18.25 24.79
CA HIS A 244 25.53 17.23 24.26
C HIS A 244 25.89 16.67 22.89
N ILE A 245 27.01 17.07 22.26
CA ILE A 245 27.37 16.59 20.91
C ILE A 245 28.00 15.18 20.94
N SER A 246 28.66 14.80 22.02
CA SER A 246 29.37 13.52 22.12
C SER A 246 28.55 12.32 22.62
N ALA A 247 27.28 12.53 22.96
CA ALA A 247 26.37 11.44 23.32
C ALA A 247 25.08 11.59 22.54
N PRO A 248 24.58 10.56 21.84
CA PRO A 248 23.21 10.55 21.32
C PRO A 248 22.25 10.47 22.52
N THR A 249 22.11 11.59 23.25
CA THR A 249 21.14 11.67 24.32
C THR A 249 19.76 11.71 23.71
N ARG A 250 18.95 10.69 24.04
CA ARG A 250 17.50 10.72 23.83
C ARG A 250 16.99 12.08 24.33
N PRO A 251 16.14 12.79 23.54
CA PRO A 251 15.40 13.89 24.12
C PRO A 251 14.57 13.31 25.27
N ARG A 252 14.84 13.70 26.49
CA ARG A 252 13.95 13.47 27.61
C ARG A 252 12.70 14.28 27.31
N LEU A 253 11.63 13.60 26.92
CA LEU A 253 10.29 14.14 27.06
C LEU A 253 10.06 14.33 28.57
N SER A 254 10.27 15.53 29.04
CA SER A 254 9.75 15.94 30.35
C SER A 254 8.25 16.13 30.18
N SER A 255 7.51 15.42 30.99
CA SER A 255 6.06 15.53 31.26
C SER A 255 5.57 16.96 31.37
#